data_60d4ee73c6fbc455bf3fa3de4a1fc243
#
_entry.id   60d4ee73c6fbc455bf3fa3de4a1fc243
#
_cell.length_a   1.000
_cell.length_b   1.000
_cell.length_c   1.000
_cell.angle_alpha   90.00
_cell.angle_beta   90.00
_cell.angle_gamma   90.00
#
_symmetry.space_group_name_H-M   'P 1'
#
loop_
_entity.id
_entity.type
_entity.pdbx_description
1 polymer ?
#
loop_
_entity_poly.entity_id
_entity_poly.type
_entity_poly.pdbx_seq_one_letter_code
_entity_poly.pdbx_strand_id
1 'polypeptide(L)'
;VQALDFFPTFMEIATRKKYKNKELDGESIMPLLKGKKMKERNLYFFRAYNTDQYAAIINGDWKLIKYHSGKYQLYNLRDDISETTDLQNVYPERFEKMKKDLRNWETNVVPEYENDYRKRINY
;
A
#
# COMPACT_ATOMS: atom_id res chain seq x y z
N VAL A 1 -4.84 7.19 4.17
CA VAL A 1 -4.02 8.35 3.75
C VAL A 1 -2.56 7.95 3.76
N GLN A 2 -1.83 8.34 2.73
CA GLN A 2 -0.37 8.15 2.59
C GLN A 2 0.32 9.50 2.35
N ALA A 3 1.64 9.56 2.54
CA ALA A 3 2.42 10.78 2.26
C ALA A 3 2.27 11.25 0.80
N LEU A 4 2.09 10.33 -0.13
CA LEU A 4 1.84 10.63 -1.56
C LEU A 4 0.57 11.48 -1.79
N ASP A 5 -0.38 11.46 -0.85
CA ASP A 5 -1.64 12.22 -0.95
C ASP A 5 -1.47 13.71 -0.66
N PHE A 6 -0.38 14.10 0.00
CA PHE A 6 -0.16 15.51 0.35
C PHE A 6 0.10 16.38 -0.86
N PHE A 7 0.89 15.91 -1.84
CA PHE A 7 1.18 16.71 -3.03
C PHE A 7 -0.09 17.08 -3.82
N PRO A 8 -0.94 16.14 -4.26
CA PRO A 8 -2.18 16.48 -4.96
C PRO A 8 -3.13 17.30 -4.08
N THR A 9 -3.09 17.15 -2.75
CA THR A 9 -3.89 17.96 -1.84
C THR A 9 -3.43 19.41 -1.83
N PHE A 10 -2.12 19.65 -1.69
CA PHE A 10 -1.58 21.02 -1.72
C PHE A 10 -1.78 21.69 -3.07
N MET A 11 -1.65 20.95 -4.16
CA MET A 11 -1.97 21.47 -5.50
C MET A 11 -3.44 21.87 -5.63
N GLU A 12 -4.37 21.09 -5.08
CA GLU A 12 -5.80 21.43 -5.07
C GLU A 12 -6.08 22.67 -4.22
N ILE A 13 -5.43 22.83 -3.07
CA ILE A 13 -5.53 24.02 -2.22
C ILE A 13 -5.01 25.27 -2.95
N ALA A 14 -3.81 25.18 -3.51
CA ALA A 14 -3.14 26.31 -4.16
C ALA A 14 -3.85 26.79 -5.41
N THR A 15 -4.32 25.85 -6.23
CA THR A 15 -4.97 26.16 -7.53
C THR A 15 -6.47 26.35 -7.42
N ARG A 16 -7.10 25.98 -6.31
CA ARG A 16 -8.56 25.91 -6.09
C ARG A 16 -9.29 25.03 -7.13
N LYS A 17 -8.57 24.14 -7.79
CA LYS A 17 -9.09 23.21 -8.79
C LYS A 17 -8.68 21.78 -8.42
N LYS A 18 -9.58 20.82 -8.69
CA LYS A 18 -9.26 19.40 -8.48
C LYS A 18 -8.03 19.04 -9.32
N TYR A 19 -6.95 18.68 -8.61
CA TYR A 19 -5.71 18.26 -9.25
C TYR A 19 -5.80 16.77 -9.64
N LYS A 20 -5.55 16.47 -10.91
CA LYS A 20 -5.47 15.12 -11.43
C LYS A 20 -4.24 15.02 -12.31
N ASN A 21 -3.35 14.11 -11.96
CA ASN A 21 -2.24 13.69 -12.79
C ASN A 21 -2.17 12.17 -12.78
N LYS A 22 -2.13 11.54 -13.96
CA LYS A 22 -2.10 10.08 -14.11
C LYS A 22 -0.76 9.44 -13.67
N GLU A 23 0.28 10.25 -13.57
CA GLU A 23 1.62 9.83 -13.13
C GLU A 23 1.75 9.79 -11.59
N LEU A 24 0.74 10.24 -10.86
CA LEU A 24 0.73 10.27 -9.40
C LEU A 24 -0.09 9.13 -8.83
N ASP A 25 0.48 8.37 -7.91
CA ASP A 25 -0.22 7.34 -7.14
C ASP A 25 -1.07 7.93 -6.00
N GLY A 26 -0.78 9.17 -5.58
CA GLY A 26 -1.50 9.87 -4.53
C GLY A 26 -2.81 10.49 -5.01
N GLU A 27 -3.79 10.59 -4.11
CA GLU A 27 -5.06 11.27 -4.32
C GLU A 27 -5.26 12.39 -3.30
N SER A 28 -5.87 13.51 -3.74
CA SER A 28 -6.19 14.61 -2.83
C SER A 28 -7.13 14.17 -1.70
N ILE A 29 -6.74 14.44 -0.45
CA ILE A 29 -7.57 14.19 0.74
C ILE A 29 -8.54 15.34 1.06
N MET A 30 -8.69 16.31 0.18
CA MET A 30 -9.65 17.41 0.34
C MET A 30 -11.07 16.95 0.68
N PRO A 31 -11.59 15.81 0.15
CA PRO A 31 -12.89 15.29 0.61
C PRO A 31 -12.90 14.97 2.10
N LEU A 32 -11.85 14.33 2.65
CA LEU A 32 -11.76 14.04 4.09
C LEU A 32 -11.68 15.32 4.92
N LEU A 33 -10.89 16.30 4.49
CA LEU A 33 -10.78 17.60 5.16
C LEU A 33 -12.12 18.36 5.20
N LYS A 34 -13.02 18.05 4.28
CA LYS A 34 -14.40 18.57 4.22
C LYS A 34 -15.43 17.65 4.87
N GLY A 35 -15.00 16.68 5.68
CA GLY A 35 -15.89 15.72 6.39
C GLY A 35 -16.58 14.70 5.48
N LYS A 36 -16.14 14.54 4.22
CA LYS A 36 -16.69 13.56 3.28
C LYS A 36 -15.86 12.28 3.29
N LYS A 37 -16.48 11.16 2.90
CA LYS A 37 -15.78 9.89 2.71
C LYS A 37 -14.97 9.90 1.40
N MET A 38 -13.84 9.21 1.40
CA MET A 38 -13.12 8.84 0.18
C MET A 38 -13.43 7.40 -0.21
N LYS A 39 -13.27 7.09 -1.50
CA LYS A 39 -13.35 5.70 -1.98
C LYS A 39 -12.22 4.89 -1.38
N GLU A 40 -12.51 3.68 -0.96
CA GLU A 40 -11.48 2.72 -0.55
C GLU A 40 -10.57 2.41 -1.74
N ARG A 41 -9.28 2.35 -1.47
CA ARG A 41 -8.25 1.99 -2.44
C ARG A 41 -7.19 1.12 -1.80
N ASN A 42 -6.44 0.40 -2.61
CA ASN A 42 -5.27 -0.33 -2.17
C ASN A 42 -4.14 0.65 -1.85
N LEU A 43 -3.53 0.48 -0.68
CA LEU A 43 -2.33 1.17 -0.26
C LEU A 43 -1.21 0.14 -0.21
N TYR A 44 -0.12 0.36 -0.96
CA TYR A 44 0.99 -0.57 -1.08
C TYR A 44 2.21 -0.05 -0.34
N PHE A 45 2.94 -0.97 0.27
CA PHE A 45 4.16 -0.70 1.03
C PHE A 45 5.23 -1.70 0.62
N PHE A 46 6.44 -1.21 0.44
CA PHE A 46 7.60 -2.02 0.10
C PHE A 46 8.77 -1.66 1.00
N ARG A 47 9.52 -2.66 1.45
CA ARG A 47 10.69 -2.50 2.28
C ARG A 47 11.82 -3.40 1.76
N ALA A 48 12.84 -2.79 1.16
CA ALA A 48 13.97 -3.49 0.56
C ALA A 48 15.05 -3.94 1.55
N TYR A 49 14.91 -3.61 2.83
CA TYR A 49 15.94 -3.89 3.84
C TYR A 49 15.75 -5.26 4.49
N ASN A 50 16.84 -5.82 5.08
CA ASN A 50 16.95 -7.10 5.77
C ASN A 50 15.98 -7.30 6.97
N THR A 51 14.76 -6.85 6.83
CA THR A 51 13.67 -7.18 7.74
C THR A 51 12.85 -8.28 7.10
N ASP A 52 12.30 -9.15 7.92
CA ASP A 52 11.52 -10.30 7.44
C ASP A 52 10.28 -9.87 6.62
N GLN A 53 9.67 -8.71 6.93
CA GLN A 53 8.55 -8.15 6.18
C GLN A 53 9.05 -7.46 4.91
N TYR A 54 8.61 -7.97 3.75
CA TYR A 54 9.04 -7.53 2.43
C TYR A 54 8.09 -6.50 1.81
N ALA A 55 6.81 -6.83 1.75
CA ALA A 55 5.78 -5.97 1.17
C ALA A 55 4.45 -6.11 1.90
N ALA A 56 3.60 -5.10 1.80
CA ALA A 56 2.25 -5.17 2.34
C ALA A 56 1.25 -4.42 1.46
N ILE A 57 -0.01 -4.84 1.54
CA ILE A 57 -1.16 -4.14 0.96
C ILE A 57 -2.19 -3.91 2.07
N ILE A 58 -2.73 -2.70 2.13
CA ILE A 58 -3.86 -2.34 3.00
C ILE A 58 -5.05 -1.94 2.12
N ASN A 59 -6.21 -2.54 2.39
CA ASN A 59 -7.48 -2.20 1.76
C ASN A 59 -8.57 -2.10 2.84
N GLY A 60 -9.04 -0.89 3.11
CA GLY A 60 -9.92 -0.62 4.25
C GLY A 60 -9.26 -1.03 5.57
N ASP A 61 -9.92 -1.90 6.31
CA ASP A 61 -9.42 -2.42 7.59
C ASP A 61 -8.51 -3.66 7.43
N TRP A 62 -8.33 -4.16 6.23
CA TRP A 62 -7.58 -5.39 5.98
C TRP A 62 -6.15 -5.11 5.55
N LYS A 63 -5.22 -5.89 6.11
CA LYS A 63 -3.80 -5.84 5.78
C LYS A 63 -3.30 -7.24 5.43
N LEU A 64 -2.65 -7.36 4.28
CA LEU A 64 -1.90 -8.54 3.90
C LEU A 64 -0.41 -8.19 3.91
N ILE A 65 0.39 -9.01 4.59
CA ILE A 65 1.85 -8.89 4.63
C ILE A 65 2.46 -10.05 3.84
N LYS A 66 3.47 -9.75 3.04
CA LYS A 66 4.38 -10.72 2.42
C LYS A 66 5.73 -10.64 3.09
N TYR A 67 6.31 -11.79 3.39
CA TYR A 67 7.64 -11.94 3.98
C TYR A 67 8.68 -12.33 2.93
N HIS A 68 9.97 -12.09 3.22
CA HIS A 68 11.07 -12.52 2.35
C HIS A 68 11.10 -14.04 2.14
N SER A 69 10.65 -14.81 3.13
CA SER A 69 10.46 -16.26 3.05
C SER A 69 9.41 -16.70 2.03
N GLY A 70 8.65 -15.76 1.43
CA GLY A 70 7.50 -16.05 0.58
C GLY A 70 6.21 -16.36 1.34
N LYS A 71 6.23 -16.36 2.67
CA LYS A 71 5.05 -16.50 3.53
C LYS A 71 4.17 -15.26 3.41
N TYR A 72 2.86 -15.44 3.61
CA TYR A 72 1.87 -14.36 3.70
C TYR A 72 1.07 -14.49 4.99
N GLN A 73 0.57 -13.37 5.50
CA GLN A 73 -0.36 -13.32 6.64
C GLN A 73 -1.40 -12.24 6.41
N LEU A 74 -2.65 -12.54 6.77
CA LEU A 74 -3.80 -11.64 6.62
C LEU A 74 -4.34 -11.21 7.97
N TYR A 75 -4.56 -9.90 8.15
CA TYR A 75 -5.04 -9.32 9.40
C TYR A 75 -6.23 -8.38 9.17
N ASN A 76 -7.10 -8.25 10.17
CA ASN A 76 -8.12 -7.22 10.25
C ASN A 76 -7.70 -6.19 11.31
N LEU A 77 -7.21 -5.04 10.87
CA LEU A 77 -6.67 -3.99 11.75
C LEU A 77 -7.74 -3.29 12.63
N ARG A 78 -9.03 -3.44 12.31
CA ARG A 78 -10.11 -2.91 13.15
C ARG A 78 -10.20 -3.67 14.46
N ASP A 79 -10.10 -5.00 14.38
CA ASP A 79 -10.33 -5.90 15.50
C ASP A 79 -9.01 -6.34 16.15
N ASP A 80 -7.90 -6.29 15.39
CA ASP A 80 -6.56 -6.74 15.79
C ASP A 80 -5.48 -5.79 15.25
N ILE A 81 -5.34 -4.61 15.88
CA ILE A 81 -4.33 -3.62 15.50
C ILE A 81 -2.90 -4.09 15.76
N SER A 82 -2.73 -5.09 16.63
CA SER A 82 -1.42 -5.67 16.98
C SER A 82 -0.98 -6.79 16.04
N GLU A 83 -1.81 -7.16 15.05
CA GLU A 83 -1.48 -8.16 14.03
C GLU A 83 -1.09 -9.52 14.64
N THR A 84 -1.86 -9.99 15.63
CA THR A 84 -1.58 -11.20 16.39
C THR A 84 -2.21 -12.45 15.81
N THR A 85 -3.34 -12.31 15.08
CA THR A 85 -4.15 -13.41 14.58
C THR A 85 -4.18 -13.45 13.06
N ASP A 86 -3.50 -14.42 12.47
CA ASP A 86 -3.52 -14.64 11.02
C ASP A 86 -4.85 -15.22 10.56
N LEU A 87 -5.56 -14.49 9.69
CA LEU A 87 -6.89 -14.79 9.21
C LEU A 87 -6.92 -15.40 7.80
N GLN A 88 -5.77 -15.78 7.20
CA GLN A 88 -5.71 -16.27 5.82
C GLN A 88 -6.61 -17.49 5.57
N ASN A 89 -6.72 -18.39 6.55
CA ASN A 89 -7.56 -19.60 6.45
C ASN A 89 -9.04 -19.33 6.77
N VAL A 90 -9.34 -18.24 7.47
CA VAL A 90 -10.72 -17.84 7.82
C VAL A 90 -11.37 -17.08 6.67
N TYR A 91 -10.59 -16.28 5.93
CA TYR A 91 -11.07 -15.46 4.80
C TYR A 91 -10.28 -15.75 3.51
N PRO A 92 -10.34 -16.96 2.95
CA PRO A 92 -9.50 -17.38 1.83
C PRO A 92 -9.75 -16.56 0.55
N GLU A 93 -10.98 -16.19 0.24
CA GLU A 93 -11.30 -15.38 -0.93
C GLU A 93 -10.67 -13.98 -0.86
N ARG A 94 -10.72 -13.34 0.31
CA ARG A 94 -10.09 -12.05 0.55
C ARG A 94 -8.58 -12.15 0.48
N PHE A 95 -8.01 -13.19 1.09
CA PHE A 95 -6.59 -13.49 1.05
C PHE A 95 -6.09 -13.60 -0.39
N GLU A 96 -6.71 -14.43 -1.22
CA GLU A 96 -6.29 -14.64 -2.61
C GLU A 96 -6.46 -13.37 -3.46
N LYS A 97 -7.52 -12.60 -3.24
CA LYS A 97 -7.70 -11.32 -3.92
C LYS A 97 -6.58 -10.33 -3.58
N MET A 98 -6.30 -10.10 -2.28
CA MET A 98 -5.27 -9.16 -1.84
C MET A 98 -3.87 -9.62 -2.27
N LYS A 99 -3.59 -10.91 -2.24
CA LYS A 99 -2.35 -11.51 -2.72
C LYS A 99 -2.14 -11.31 -4.22
N LYS A 100 -3.19 -11.47 -5.03
CA LYS A 100 -3.17 -11.17 -6.46
C LYS A 100 -2.89 -9.69 -6.71
N ASP A 101 -3.57 -8.80 -6.00
CA ASP A 101 -3.41 -7.36 -6.14
C ASP A 101 -1.97 -6.93 -5.76
N LEU A 102 -1.43 -7.47 -4.67
CA LEU A 102 -0.05 -7.20 -4.24
C LEU A 102 0.97 -7.69 -5.27
N ARG A 103 0.81 -8.90 -5.80
CA ARG A 103 1.69 -9.46 -6.84
C ARG A 103 1.70 -8.63 -8.11
N ASN A 104 0.52 -8.20 -8.56
CA ASN A 104 0.40 -7.35 -9.74
C ASN A 104 1.13 -6.02 -9.55
N TRP A 105 1.01 -5.42 -8.37
CA TRP A 105 1.73 -4.19 -8.03
C TRP A 105 3.25 -4.43 -7.98
N GLU A 106 3.71 -5.49 -7.32
CA GLU A 106 5.13 -5.86 -7.23
C GLU A 106 5.76 -6.00 -8.63
N THR A 107 5.08 -6.66 -9.55
CA THR A 107 5.59 -6.88 -10.91
C THR A 107 5.87 -5.56 -11.66
N ASN A 108 5.10 -4.52 -11.37
CA ASN A 108 5.23 -3.23 -12.05
C ASN A 108 6.24 -2.27 -11.37
N VAL A 109 6.44 -2.39 -10.06
CA VAL A 109 7.18 -1.38 -9.27
C VAL A 109 8.54 -1.91 -8.80
N VAL A 110 8.59 -3.16 -8.33
CA VAL A 110 9.78 -3.71 -7.66
C VAL A 110 10.98 -3.95 -8.57
N PRO A 111 10.86 -4.38 -9.85
CA PRO A 111 12.01 -4.67 -10.69
C PRO A 111 12.96 -3.48 -10.89
N GLU A 112 12.42 -2.27 -11.02
CA GLU A 112 13.24 -1.05 -11.17
C GLU A 112 13.99 -0.75 -9.88
N TYR A 113 13.33 -0.89 -8.74
CA TYR A 113 13.90 -0.62 -7.44
C TYR A 113 14.99 -1.63 -7.04
N GLU A 114 14.77 -2.93 -7.23
CA GLU A 114 15.77 -3.97 -6.93
C GLU A 114 17.03 -3.81 -7.79
N ASN A 115 16.88 -3.45 -9.06
CA ASN A 115 18.03 -3.18 -9.94
C ASN A 115 18.84 -1.97 -9.47
N ASP A 116 18.20 -0.89 -9.04
CA ASP A 116 18.88 0.30 -8.53
C ASP A 116 19.54 0.03 -7.16
N TYR A 117 18.87 -0.70 -6.28
CA TYR A 117 19.40 -1.07 -4.96
C TYR A 117 20.62 -1.98 -5.07
N ARG A 118 20.56 -3.04 -5.90
CA ARG A 118 21.72 -3.95 -6.14
C ARG A 118 22.93 -3.22 -6.71
N LYS A 119 22.71 -2.21 -7.53
CA LYS A 119 23.80 -1.35 -8.03
C LYS A 119 24.47 -0.53 -6.93
N ARG A 120 23.72 -0.12 -5.91
CA ARG A 120 24.22 0.72 -4.80
C ARG A 120 24.98 -0.05 -3.73
N ILE A 121 24.67 -1.34 -3.51
CA ILE A 121 25.35 -2.16 -2.46
C ILE A 121 26.59 -2.88 -2.98
N ASN A 122 26.86 -2.85 -4.28
CA ASN A 122 28.07 -3.43 -4.90
C ASN A 122 29.20 -2.41 -5.09
N TYR A 123 29.14 -1.28 -4.34
CA TYR A 123 30.24 -0.30 -4.26
C TYR A 123 30.93 -0.40 -2.90
#